data_93b7b237ccec1128748bfe9cb8c53853
#
_entry.id   93b7b237ccec1128748bfe9cb8c53853
#
_cell.length_a   1.000
_cell.length_b   1.000
_cell.length_c   1.000
_cell.angle_alpha   90.00
_cell.angle_beta   90.00
_cell.angle_gamma   90.00
#
_symmetry.space_group_name_H-M   'P 1'
#
loop_
_entity.id
_entity.type
_entity.pdbx_description
1 polymer ?
#
loop_
_entity_poly.entity_id
_entity_poly.type
_entity_poly.pdbx_seq_one_letter_code
_entity_poly.pdbx_strand_id
1 'polypeptide(L)'
;MRARAGDPPRTMAQKILASRSDEGAPPTDLVKAKVDQVVLTRSPSRVLAEAFALGLKKTQLEAAVIYDGRCVTSAAPRPEEPEPVLDDPTFDPTAQSLTLARAGIGVPPAVHLERFAAPGRLMLTDDPRLATVGGAGMLTVVVSSAQLARALVEGVATIRAPRSVQVLLSGRTRPFVCARDALHELIRRGLEETVRGVEQRTGCPVVLEFAGPSAKLLSVAERAVLASVAPLVGACGALFISDEKTEAYLRDQRRSKAHRALVPDAGAPCEEVVNIDLATVDPLVLDPVGAVRSVRDVAGKPVAQVILGGDATATARDFLAAATLLKSKKIGPRLDFLIAPPSRQILEILAKTGALTDLLATGARLVEPDRLGTYGELYPPPPLEIGVSVRTSDPEPCAPGAGCYVVSAETLAYTVAHSQIGDPRAFKRPVRVQIPRELPTEDQLVVRERRDAPGSNKKPPMLPVPPLAAAFKGETVQVYEPGLVYAKGGKPNGPEPRPSEIAVGPWLAACSSAGEVRQVAGRSARLVALAKLRAVVAVNMPLGLVSQLAGHGIVCLKVDDAGLKAIKASKDVQIPAPAVLGAPGASILAGKTKVPVTWIAQPAERAWVSQGTQAPTPPAAKR
;
A
#
# COMPACT_ATOMS: atom_id res chain seq x y z
N MET A 1 2.14 25.94 6.31
CA MET A 1 1.65 26.11 7.71
C MET A 1 2.80 26.68 8.53
N ARG A 2 2.72 27.95 8.94
CA ARG A 2 3.73 28.56 9.81
C ARG A 2 3.27 28.43 11.27
N ALA A 3 4.17 28.03 12.18
CA ALA A 3 3.92 28.01 13.61
C ALA A 3 3.60 29.42 14.12
N ARG A 4 2.69 29.54 15.10
CA ARG A 4 2.51 30.79 15.83
C ARG A 4 3.69 30.97 16.78
N ALA A 5 4.07 32.21 17.05
CA ALA A 5 5.11 32.50 18.03
C ALA A 5 4.72 31.90 19.39
N GLY A 6 5.55 30.98 19.91
CA GLY A 6 5.29 30.26 21.18
C GLY A 6 4.77 28.82 21.03
N ASP A 7 4.38 28.38 19.84
CA ASP A 7 4.03 26.97 19.61
C ASP A 7 5.29 26.08 19.68
N PRO A 8 5.22 24.87 20.26
CA PRO A 8 6.33 23.92 20.22
C PRO A 8 6.62 23.50 18.77
N PRO A 9 7.89 23.25 18.42
CA PRO A 9 8.25 22.81 17.08
C PRO A 9 7.57 21.48 16.74
N ARG A 10 7.06 21.35 15.51
CA ARG A 10 6.25 20.22 15.04
C ARG A 10 6.85 19.54 13.82
N THR A 11 6.75 18.22 13.78
CA THR A 11 7.03 17.42 12.60
C THR A 11 5.95 17.64 11.52
N MET A 12 6.15 17.12 10.31
CA MET A 12 5.15 17.27 9.23
C MET A 12 3.82 16.57 9.59
N ALA A 13 3.87 15.36 10.12
CA ALA A 13 2.68 14.64 10.54
C ALA A 13 1.94 15.38 11.68
N GLN A 14 2.67 15.89 12.66
CA GLN A 14 2.08 16.69 13.74
C GLN A 14 1.42 17.97 13.22
N LYS A 15 2.01 18.65 12.22
CA LYS A 15 1.39 19.82 11.58
C LYS A 15 0.09 19.47 10.87
N ILE A 16 0.07 18.35 10.17
CA ILE A 16 -1.15 17.88 9.47
C ILE A 16 -2.25 17.58 10.50
N LEU A 17 -1.96 16.81 11.53
CA LEU A 17 -2.95 16.41 12.54
C LEU A 17 -3.42 17.59 13.39
N ALA A 18 -2.52 18.43 13.86
CA ALA A 18 -2.86 19.62 14.66
C ALA A 18 -3.77 20.60 13.92
N SER A 19 -3.65 20.70 12.59
CA SER A 19 -4.54 21.57 11.79
C SER A 19 -5.94 20.97 11.57
N ARG A 20 -6.17 19.72 11.98
CA ARG A 20 -7.43 18.97 11.79
C ARG A 20 -8.05 18.48 13.09
N SER A 21 -7.37 18.64 14.21
CA SER A 21 -7.87 18.34 15.53
C SER A 21 -8.33 19.63 16.23
N ASP A 22 -9.46 19.59 16.91
CA ASP A 22 -9.96 20.71 17.68
C ASP A 22 -9.13 20.94 18.97
N GLU A 23 -8.34 19.96 19.39
CA GLU A 23 -7.51 20.02 20.61
C GLU A 23 -6.17 20.74 20.44
N GLY A 24 -5.78 21.10 19.21
CA GLY A 24 -4.58 21.89 18.89
C GLY A 24 -3.21 21.28 19.20
N ALA A 25 -3.15 20.29 20.08
CA ALA A 25 -1.97 19.50 20.43
C ALA A 25 -2.15 18.06 19.96
N PRO A 26 -1.12 17.38 19.44
CA PRO A 26 -1.23 15.96 19.12
C PRO A 26 -1.39 15.20 20.44
N PRO A 27 -2.53 14.54 20.68
CA PRO A 27 -2.71 13.66 21.83
C PRO A 27 -1.78 12.46 21.70
N THR A 28 -1.47 11.89 22.83
CA THR A 28 -0.49 10.79 22.92
C THR A 28 -0.93 9.49 22.27
N ASP A 29 -2.24 9.25 22.09
CA ASP A 29 -2.75 7.95 21.64
C ASP A 29 -3.76 8.02 20.49
N LEU A 30 -4.96 8.53 20.71
CA LEU A 30 -6.02 8.61 19.70
C LEU A 30 -6.39 10.06 19.42
N VAL A 31 -6.45 10.44 18.16
CA VAL A 31 -6.82 11.77 17.68
C VAL A 31 -8.12 11.69 16.91
N LYS A 32 -9.09 12.50 17.26
CA LYS A 32 -10.23 12.79 16.40
C LYS A 32 -9.83 13.90 15.44
N ALA A 33 -9.70 13.57 14.17
CA ALA A 33 -9.24 14.48 13.13
C ALA A 33 -10.25 14.62 12.00
N LYS A 34 -10.36 15.83 11.44
CA LYS A 34 -11.06 16.06 10.18
C LYS A 34 -10.31 15.36 9.06
N VAL A 35 -11.04 14.65 8.21
CA VAL A 35 -10.52 13.93 7.05
C VAL A 35 -10.71 14.78 5.81
N ASP A 36 -9.67 14.92 4.99
CA ASP A 36 -9.76 15.63 3.72
C ASP A 36 -10.21 14.70 2.60
N GLN A 37 -9.65 13.48 2.57
CA GLN A 37 -9.92 12.54 1.48
C GLN A 37 -10.17 11.12 1.99
N VAL A 38 -11.07 10.42 1.30
CA VAL A 38 -11.32 8.98 1.47
C VAL A 38 -11.14 8.28 0.14
N VAL A 39 -10.39 7.17 0.15
CA VAL A 39 -10.09 6.39 -1.05
C VAL A 39 -10.50 4.94 -0.85
N LEU A 40 -11.38 4.47 -1.72
CA LEU A 40 -11.95 3.13 -1.68
C LEU A 40 -11.36 2.30 -2.83
N THR A 41 -10.66 1.23 -2.50
CA THR A 41 -9.95 0.41 -3.49
C THR A 41 -10.22 -1.09 -3.39
N ARG A 42 -10.34 -1.63 -2.16
CA ARG A 42 -10.37 -3.08 -1.95
C ARG A 42 -11.78 -3.63 -1.71
N SER A 43 -12.65 -2.83 -1.09
CA SER A 43 -14.02 -3.25 -0.78
C SER A 43 -14.99 -2.07 -0.90
N PRO A 44 -15.04 -1.38 -2.04
CA PRO A 44 -15.83 -0.16 -2.18
C PRO A 44 -17.34 -0.39 -1.94
N SER A 45 -17.93 -1.46 -2.47
CA SER A 45 -19.35 -1.75 -2.25
C SER A 45 -19.70 -1.94 -0.78
N ARG A 46 -18.82 -2.58 0.00
CA ARG A 46 -19.04 -2.75 1.43
C ARG A 46 -19.01 -1.43 2.16
N VAL A 47 -18.00 -0.60 1.92
CA VAL A 47 -17.90 0.74 2.53
C VAL A 47 -19.11 1.60 2.19
N LEU A 48 -19.56 1.57 0.93
CA LEU A 48 -20.75 2.29 0.48
C LEU A 48 -22.01 1.78 1.17
N ALA A 49 -22.20 0.47 1.24
CA ALA A 49 -23.36 -0.12 1.92
C ALA A 49 -23.39 0.27 3.41
N GLU A 50 -22.24 0.24 4.11
CA GLU A 50 -22.13 0.72 5.48
C GLU A 50 -22.38 2.22 5.60
N ALA A 51 -21.89 3.04 4.67
CA ALA A 51 -22.12 4.48 4.63
C ALA A 51 -23.59 4.83 4.39
N PHE A 52 -24.28 4.12 3.50
CA PHE A 52 -25.71 4.28 3.27
C PHE A 52 -26.54 3.87 4.49
N ALA A 53 -26.17 2.81 5.19
CA ALA A 53 -26.80 2.40 6.44
C ALA A 53 -26.63 3.46 7.53
N LEU A 54 -25.51 4.21 7.53
CA LEU A 54 -25.26 5.38 8.39
C LEU A 54 -26.00 6.65 7.92
N GLY A 55 -26.66 6.61 6.77
CA GLY A 55 -27.44 7.73 6.23
C GLY A 55 -26.66 8.67 5.31
N LEU A 56 -25.66 8.17 4.60
CA LEU A 56 -24.92 8.95 3.60
C LEU A 56 -25.90 9.56 2.57
N LYS A 57 -25.99 10.88 2.56
CA LYS A 57 -26.70 11.64 1.52
C LYS A 57 -25.72 12.25 0.55
N LYS A 58 -24.73 12.96 1.06
CA LYS A 58 -23.69 13.65 0.32
C LYS A 58 -22.47 13.83 1.22
N THR A 59 -21.30 13.42 0.74
CA THR A 59 -20.06 13.66 1.50
C THR A 59 -19.62 15.12 1.41
N GLN A 60 -18.99 15.61 2.49
CA GLN A 60 -18.42 16.96 2.57
C GLN A 60 -16.90 16.94 2.46
N LEU A 61 -16.30 15.80 2.12
CA LEU A 61 -14.87 15.67 1.96
C LEU A 61 -14.36 16.46 0.73
N GLU A 62 -13.11 16.89 0.79
CA GLU A 62 -12.45 17.52 -0.38
C GLU A 62 -12.43 16.58 -1.58
N ALA A 63 -12.18 15.29 -1.34
CA ALA A 63 -12.29 14.24 -2.34
C ALA A 63 -12.67 12.89 -1.70
N ALA A 64 -13.65 12.22 -2.27
CA ALA A 64 -13.97 10.83 -1.98
C ALA A 64 -13.91 10.05 -3.28
N VAL A 65 -12.91 9.18 -3.44
CA VAL A 65 -12.60 8.53 -4.71
C VAL A 65 -12.83 7.03 -4.60
N ILE A 66 -13.61 6.51 -5.52
CA ILE A 66 -13.86 5.08 -5.69
C ILE A 66 -13.09 4.61 -6.91
N TYR A 67 -12.29 3.57 -6.76
CA TYR A 67 -11.60 2.92 -7.87
C TYR A 67 -12.37 1.67 -8.28
N ASP A 68 -12.91 1.71 -9.51
CA ASP A 68 -13.68 0.61 -10.09
C ASP A 68 -12.80 -0.52 -10.62
N GLY A 69 -11.52 -0.30 -10.80
CA GLY A 69 -10.57 -1.31 -11.27
C GLY A 69 -9.11 -0.87 -11.16
N ARG A 70 -8.21 -1.75 -11.57
CA ARG A 70 -6.75 -1.58 -11.54
C ARG A 70 -6.10 -1.85 -12.89
N CYS A 71 -6.86 -1.72 -13.95
CA CYS A 71 -6.45 -1.98 -15.33
C CYS A 71 -6.15 -0.68 -16.08
N VAL A 72 -5.37 -0.79 -17.15
CA VAL A 72 -5.02 0.31 -18.06
C VAL A 72 -5.52 0.03 -19.46
N THR A 73 -5.41 -1.21 -19.94
CA THR A 73 -5.76 -1.60 -21.31
C THR A 73 -7.11 -2.28 -21.39
N SER A 74 -7.65 -2.80 -20.29
CA SER A 74 -8.95 -3.47 -20.21
C SER A 74 -10.03 -2.53 -19.67
N ALA A 75 -11.26 -2.70 -20.14
CA ALA A 75 -12.45 -2.08 -19.59
C ALA A 75 -13.14 -2.93 -18.52
N ALA A 76 -12.69 -4.18 -18.32
CA ALA A 76 -13.26 -5.06 -17.30
C ALA A 76 -12.82 -4.61 -15.91
N PRO A 77 -13.75 -4.16 -15.05
CA PRO A 77 -13.36 -3.62 -13.74
C PRO A 77 -12.75 -4.68 -12.84
N ARG A 78 -13.30 -5.90 -12.81
CA ARG A 78 -12.90 -6.98 -11.89
C ARG A 78 -13.37 -8.33 -12.41
N PRO A 79 -12.47 -9.27 -12.65
CA PRO A 79 -12.90 -10.61 -13.10
C PRO A 79 -13.37 -11.52 -11.96
N GLU A 80 -13.10 -11.20 -10.69
CA GLU A 80 -13.12 -12.21 -9.62
C GLU A 80 -13.96 -11.86 -8.38
N GLU A 81 -14.38 -10.60 -8.19
CA GLU A 81 -15.13 -10.18 -7.01
C GLU A 81 -16.38 -9.37 -7.40
N PRO A 82 -17.56 -9.85 -7.01
CA PRO A 82 -18.75 -9.05 -7.18
C PRO A 82 -18.69 -7.80 -6.30
N GLU A 83 -18.96 -6.65 -6.90
CA GLU A 83 -19.09 -5.38 -6.20
C GLU A 83 -20.51 -4.85 -6.36
N PRO A 84 -21.47 -5.42 -5.63
CA PRO A 84 -22.90 -5.31 -5.95
C PRO A 84 -23.43 -3.87 -6.02
N VAL A 85 -22.79 -2.92 -5.33
CA VAL A 85 -23.17 -1.50 -5.44
C VAL A 85 -22.59 -0.89 -6.72
N LEU A 86 -21.33 -1.21 -7.06
CA LEU A 86 -20.69 -0.67 -8.27
C LEU A 86 -21.15 -1.37 -9.55
N ASP A 87 -21.55 -2.63 -9.42
CA ASP A 87 -22.06 -3.43 -10.55
C ASP A 87 -23.51 -3.08 -10.89
N ASP A 88 -24.21 -2.32 -10.04
CA ASP A 88 -25.55 -1.82 -10.33
C ASP A 88 -25.48 -0.64 -11.34
N PRO A 89 -25.98 -0.79 -12.56
CA PRO A 89 -25.92 0.25 -13.58
C PRO A 89 -26.75 1.49 -13.23
N THR A 90 -27.63 1.40 -12.22
CA THR A 90 -28.44 2.52 -11.74
C THR A 90 -27.75 3.34 -10.66
N PHE A 91 -26.62 2.86 -10.11
CA PHE A 91 -25.87 3.57 -9.09
C PHE A 91 -25.04 4.68 -9.72
N ASP A 92 -25.30 5.91 -9.30
CA ASP A 92 -24.53 7.09 -9.68
C ASP A 92 -23.77 7.64 -8.45
N PRO A 93 -22.48 7.37 -8.30
CA PRO A 93 -21.70 7.84 -7.15
C PRO A 93 -21.61 9.36 -7.07
N THR A 94 -21.77 10.08 -8.19
CA THR A 94 -21.68 11.55 -8.20
C THR A 94 -22.85 12.21 -7.47
N ALA A 95 -23.98 11.52 -7.34
CA ALA A 95 -25.12 11.99 -6.55
C ALA A 95 -24.77 12.17 -5.05
N GLN A 96 -23.81 11.40 -4.52
CA GLN A 96 -23.28 11.50 -3.17
C GLN A 96 -22.00 12.36 -3.08
N SER A 97 -21.65 13.09 -4.15
CA SER A 97 -20.37 13.81 -4.29
C SER A 97 -19.14 12.89 -4.23
N LEU A 98 -19.28 11.66 -4.67
CA LEU A 98 -18.17 10.72 -4.83
C LEU A 98 -17.62 10.85 -6.25
N THR A 99 -16.31 10.66 -6.40
CA THR A 99 -15.64 10.58 -7.71
C THR A 99 -15.44 9.12 -8.06
N LEU A 100 -15.82 8.72 -9.27
CA LEU A 100 -15.57 7.37 -9.78
C LEU A 100 -14.36 7.39 -10.72
N ALA A 101 -13.31 6.70 -10.34
CA ALA A 101 -12.16 6.39 -11.19
C ALA A 101 -12.41 5.02 -11.84
N ARG A 102 -12.84 5.04 -13.12
CA ARG A 102 -13.27 3.85 -13.86
C ARG A 102 -12.11 2.94 -14.24
N ALA A 103 -12.43 1.67 -14.45
CA ALA A 103 -11.51 0.70 -15.04
C ALA A 103 -10.89 1.24 -16.35
N GLY A 104 -9.60 0.97 -16.56
CA GLY A 104 -8.83 1.51 -17.68
C GLY A 104 -7.98 2.74 -17.35
N ILE A 105 -8.14 3.33 -16.15
CA ILE A 105 -7.33 4.50 -15.74
C ILE A 105 -5.98 4.10 -15.16
N GLY A 106 -5.90 2.96 -14.49
CA GLY A 106 -4.68 2.46 -13.86
C GLY A 106 -4.83 1.99 -12.43
N VAL A 107 -3.71 1.74 -11.78
CA VAL A 107 -3.67 1.33 -10.38
C VAL A 107 -3.89 2.53 -9.44
N PRO A 108 -4.70 2.36 -8.37
CA PRO A 108 -5.08 3.47 -7.49
C PRO A 108 -3.91 4.30 -6.95
N PRO A 109 -2.78 3.74 -6.46
CA PRO A 109 -1.68 4.54 -5.95
C PRO A 109 -1.04 5.47 -7.00
N ALA A 110 -0.92 5.04 -8.25
CA ALA A 110 -0.38 5.87 -9.32
C ALA A 110 -1.37 6.98 -9.70
N VAL A 111 -2.62 6.61 -9.95
CA VAL A 111 -3.68 7.56 -10.35
C VAL A 111 -3.94 8.58 -9.25
N HIS A 112 -3.95 8.15 -7.98
CA HIS A 112 -4.20 9.07 -6.87
C HIS A 112 -3.07 10.10 -6.71
N LEU A 113 -1.82 9.68 -6.88
CA LEU A 113 -0.68 10.60 -6.89
C LEU A 113 -0.81 11.64 -8.01
N GLU A 114 -1.19 11.22 -9.21
CA GLU A 114 -1.34 12.09 -10.38
C GLU A 114 -2.53 13.05 -10.27
N ARG A 115 -3.68 12.58 -9.80
CA ARG A 115 -4.96 13.29 -9.92
C ARG A 115 -5.49 13.92 -8.64
N PHE A 116 -5.13 13.41 -7.45
CA PHE A 116 -5.80 13.77 -6.20
C PHE A 116 -4.85 14.14 -5.06
N ALA A 117 -3.64 13.60 -5.01
CA ALA A 117 -2.72 13.86 -3.92
C ALA A 117 -2.45 15.35 -3.72
N ALA A 118 -2.55 15.83 -2.49
CA ALA A 118 -2.37 17.23 -2.14
C ALA A 118 -1.57 17.34 -0.83
N PRO A 119 -0.52 18.19 -0.80
CA PRO A 119 0.33 18.32 0.38
C PRO A 119 -0.44 18.86 1.58
N GLY A 120 -0.05 18.36 2.75
CA GLY A 120 -0.65 18.78 4.02
C GLY A 120 -2.08 18.29 4.22
N ARG A 121 -2.57 17.28 3.49
CA ARG A 121 -3.88 16.65 3.65
C ARG A 121 -3.79 15.33 4.40
N LEU A 122 -4.90 14.96 5.05
CA LEU A 122 -5.11 13.67 5.69
C LEU A 122 -6.05 12.83 4.81
N MET A 123 -5.57 11.66 4.40
CA MET A 123 -6.32 10.69 3.61
C MET A 123 -6.52 9.39 4.38
N LEU A 124 -7.73 8.83 4.32
CA LEU A 124 -8.03 7.49 4.80
C LEU A 124 -8.25 6.53 3.64
N THR A 125 -7.78 5.31 3.79
CA THR A 125 -7.87 4.27 2.76
C THR A 125 -7.89 2.86 3.38
N ASP A 126 -8.24 1.87 2.57
CA ASP A 126 -8.12 0.44 2.84
C ASP A 126 -6.86 -0.20 2.20
N ASP A 127 -6.04 0.59 1.48
CA ASP A 127 -4.85 0.09 0.78
C ASP A 127 -3.54 0.76 1.27
N PRO A 128 -2.66 0.03 1.98
CA PRO A 128 -1.40 0.58 2.49
C PRO A 128 -0.44 1.06 1.37
N ARG A 129 -0.60 0.59 0.12
CA ARG A 129 0.24 1.04 -1.00
C ARG A 129 -0.02 2.50 -1.39
N LEU A 130 -1.14 3.08 -0.96
CA LEU A 130 -1.39 4.52 -1.09
C LEU A 130 -0.45 5.40 -0.26
N ALA A 131 0.44 4.83 0.56
CA ALA A 131 1.55 5.55 1.18
C ALA A 131 2.44 6.30 0.15
N THR A 132 2.44 5.87 -1.12
CA THR A 132 3.12 6.55 -2.24
C THR A 132 2.76 8.04 -2.37
N VAL A 133 1.52 8.44 -2.03
CA VAL A 133 1.08 9.84 -2.10
C VAL A 133 1.83 10.75 -1.11
N GLY A 134 2.49 10.15 -0.13
CA GLY A 134 3.40 10.85 0.76
C GLY A 134 4.58 11.51 0.04
N GLY A 135 4.92 11.05 -1.17
CA GLY A 135 5.86 11.72 -2.07
C GLY A 135 5.44 13.14 -2.46
N ALA A 136 4.14 13.43 -2.44
CA ALA A 136 3.56 14.77 -2.59
C ALA A 136 3.28 15.47 -1.25
N GLY A 137 3.66 14.89 -0.10
CA GLY A 137 3.43 15.47 1.23
C GLY A 137 2.02 15.28 1.79
N MET A 138 1.33 14.20 1.43
CA MET A 138 0.00 13.83 1.90
C MET A 138 0.07 12.68 2.91
N LEU A 139 -0.52 12.86 4.09
CA LEU A 139 -0.55 11.83 5.13
C LEU A 139 -1.65 10.80 4.81
N THR A 140 -1.26 9.54 4.75
CA THR A 140 -2.17 8.42 4.53
C THR A 140 -2.30 7.59 5.80
N VAL A 141 -3.52 7.19 6.14
CA VAL A 141 -3.81 6.28 7.26
C VAL A 141 -4.71 5.15 6.76
N VAL A 142 -4.30 3.92 7.02
CA VAL A 142 -5.07 2.72 6.67
C VAL A 142 -6.07 2.43 7.79
N VAL A 143 -7.33 2.24 7.41
CA VAL A 143 -8.43 2.04 8.37
C VAL A 143 -9.42 0.97 7.86
N SER A 144 -10.34 0.55 8.73
CA SER A 144 -11.38 -0.43 8.38
C SER A 144 -12.49 0.17 7.50
N SER A 145 -13.29 -0.71 6.86
CA SER A 145 -14.46 -0.32 6.08
C SER A 145 -15.43 0.54 6.89
N ALA A 146 -15.69 0.18 8.15
CA ALA A 146 -16.56 0.93 9.05
C ALA A 146 -16.03 2.35 9.35
N GLN A 147 -14.71 2.50 9.50
CA GLN A 147 -14.11 3.83 9.71
C GLN A 147 -14.16 4.67 8.43
N LEU A 148 -13.95 4.07 7.24
CA LEU A 148 -14.12 4.75 5.95
C LEU A 148 -15.56 5.21 5.75
N ALA A 149 -16.53 4.32 6.03
CA ALA A 149 -17.95 4.65 5.94
C ALA A 149 -18.35 5.84 6.85
N ARG A 150 -17.88 5.84 8.11
CA ARG A 150 -18.08 6.96 9.02
C ARG A 150 -17.42 8.24 8.52
N ALA A 151 -16.20 8.16 8.01
CA ALA A 151 -15.50 9.33 7.46
C ALA A 151 -16.24 9.93 6.26
N LEU A 152 -16.86 9.11 5.40
CA LEU A 152 -17.71 9.58 4.29
C LEU A 152 -18.93 10.37 4.79
N VAL A 153 -19.53 9.94 5.91
CA VAL A 153 -20.76 10.55 6.48
C VAL A 153 -20.45 11.74 7.37
N GLU A 154 -19.49 11.59 8.29
CA GLU A 154 -19.20 12.55 9.37
C GLU A 154 -18.06 13.52 9.03
N GLY A 155 -17.22 13.20 8.05
CA GLY A 155 -16.03 13.99 7.69
C GLY A 155 -14.90 13.93 8.71
N VAL A 156 -14.99 13.04 9.72
CA VAL A 156 -14.01 12.89 10.80
C VAL A 156 -13.66 11.43 11.04
N ALA A 157 -12.48 11.18 11.58
CA ALA A 157 -12.07 9.86 12.03
C ALA A 157 -11.25 9.94 13.32
N THR A 158 -11.36 8.89 14.14
CA THR A 158 -10.46 8.67 15.28
C THR A 158 -9.34 7.74 14.82
N ILE A 159 -8.12 8.25 14.86
CA ILE A 159 -6.92 7.54 14.38
C ILE A 159 -5.84 7.52 15.48
N ARG A 160 -4.94 6.54 15.42
CA ARG A 160 -3.73 6.54 16.26
C ARG A 160 -2.78 7.62 15.76
N ALA A 161 -2.32 8.51 16.66
CA ALA A 161 -1.32 9.52 16.31
C ALA A 161 0.04 8.84 16.06
N PRO A 162 0.61 8.93 14.86
CA PRO A 162 1.89 8.31 14.58
C PRO A 162 3.05 9.08 15.20
N ARG A 163 4.14 8.36 15.53
CA ARG A 163 5.43 8.91 15.90
C ARG A 163 6.31 9.06 14.67
N SER A 164 7.09 10.13 14.61
CA SER A 164 7.92 10.43 13.45
C SER A 164 9.31 9.81 13.59
N VAL A 165 9.73 9.07 12.56
CA VAL A 165 11.12 8.70 12.30
C VAL A 165 11.60 9.54 11.11
N GLN A 166 12.65 10.32 11.31
CA GLN A 166 13.18 11.18 10.29
C GLN A 166 14.20 10.43 9.43
N VAL A 167 14.02 10.48 8.10
CA VAL A 167 14.97 9.93 7.12
C VAL A 167 15.66 11.09 6.41
N LEU A 168 16.94 11.30 6.72
CA LEU A 168 17.74 12.38 6.14
C LEU A 168 18.50 11.90 4.91
N LEU A 169 18.17 12.50 3.76
CA LEU A 169 18.82 12.21 2.49
C LEU A 169 19.91 13.23 2.20
N SER A 170 21.12 12.76 1.96
CA SER A 170 22.28 13.57 1.56
C SER A 170 22.95 13.00 0.30
N GLY A 171 23.94 13.71 -0.25
CA GLY A 171 24.64 13.29 -1.45
C GLY A 171 23.79 13.31 -2.73
N ARG A 172 24.33 12.80 -3.81
CA ARG A 172 23.65 12.65 -5.11
C ARG A 172 23.77 11.22 -5.59
N THR A 173 22.71 10.70 -6.18
CA THR A 173 22.74 9.38 -6.81
C THR A 173 23.84 9.30 -7.87
N ARG A 174 24.56 8.19 -7.88
CA ARG A 174 25.56 7.89 -8.93
C ARG A 174 24.86 7.44 -10.22
N PRO A 175 25.56 7.49 -11.37
CA PRO A 175 25.03 6.92 -12.60
C PRO A 175 24.55 5.47 -12.41
N PHE A 176 23.42 5.12 -13.02
CA PHE A 176 22.74 3.82 -12.92
C PHE A 176 22.17 3.47 -11.54
N VAL A 177 22.08 4.44 -10.63
CA VAL A 177 21.40 4.32 -9.33
C VAL A 177 20.18 5.22 -9.33
N CYS A 178 19.04 4.71 -8.90
CA CYS A 178 17.78 5.44 -8.87
C CYS A 178 17.08 5.34 -7.50
N ALA A 179 15.90 5.92 -7.38
CA ALA A 179 15.11 5.91 -6.14
C ALA A 179 14.81 4.48 -5.63
N ARG A 180 14.69 3.49 -6.53
CA ARG A 180 14.48 2.08 -6.15
C ARG A 180 15.69 1.52 -5.40
N ASP A 181 16.91 1.81 -5.85
CA ASP A 181 18.13 1.37 -5.16
C ASP A 181 18.24 2.04 -3.78
N ALA A 182 17.87 3.32 -3.68
CA ALA A 182 17.84 4.02 -2.39
C ALA A 182 16.78 3.43 -1.43
N LEU A 183 15.61 3.01 -1.95
CA LEU A 183 14.60 2.28 -1.18
C LEU A 183 15.17 0.96 -0.64
N HIS A 184 15.82 0.18 -1.48
CA HIS A 184 16.46 -1.07 -1.07
C HIS A 184 17.56 -0.82 -0.04
N GLU A 185 18.33 0.25 -0.17
CA GLU A 185 19.35 0.63 0.81
C GLU A 185 18.74 0.92 2.19
N LEU A 186 17.57 1.57 2.26
CA LEU A 186 16.86 1.79 3.52
C LEU A 186 16.47 0.47 4.19
N ILE A 187 15.96 -0.49 3.42
CA ILE A 187 15.65 -1.84 3.93
C ILE A 187 16.92 -2.52 4.42
N ARG A 188 18.01 -2.48 3.63
CA ARG A 188 19.30 -3.11 3.94
C ARG A 188 19.93 -2.57 5.23
N ARG A 189 19.68 -1.30 5.54
CA ARG A 189 20.17 -0.65 6.78
C ARG A 189 19.31 -0.90 8.01
N GLY A 190 18.30 -1.76 7.92
CA GLY A 190 17.49 -2.12 9.08
C GLY A 190 16.41 -1.09 9.42
N LEU A 191 15.83 -0.42 8.42
CA LEU A 191 14.74 0.53 8.68
C LEU A 191 13.53 -0.16 9.33
N GLU A 192 13.28 -1.45 9.04
CA GLU A 192 12.23 -2.23 9.69
C GLU A 192 12.48 -2.38 11.20
N GLU A 193 13.73 -2.68 11.60
CA GLU A 193 14.14 -2.79 13.00
C GLU A 193 13.97 -1.45 13.73
N THR A 194 14.32 -0.34 13.06
CA THR A 194 14.14 1.01 13.61
C THR A 194 12.67 1.31 13.85
N VAL A 195 11.80 1.08 12.86
CA VAL A 195 10.34 1.27 12.99
C VAL A 195 9.79 0.41 14.13
N ARG A 196 10.12 -0.88 14.14
CA ARG A 196 9.68 -1.82 15.18
C ARG A 196 10.13 -1.39 16.57
N GLY A 197 11.39 -0.93 16.72
CA GLY A 197 11.92 -0.44 17.99
C GLY A 197 11.16 0.77 18.52
N VAL A 198 10.83 1.71 17.64
CA VAL A 198 10.00 2.88 18.00
C VAL A 198 8.57 2.47 18.39
N GLU A 199 7.93 1.59 17.62
CA GLU A 199 6.59 1.09 17.95
C GLU A 199 6.56 0.35 19.31
N GLN A 200 7.59 -0.44 19.61
CA GLN A 200 7.70 -1.16 20.88
C GLN A 200 7.88 -0.22 22.07
N ARG A 201 8.67 0.85 21.90
CA ARG A 201 8.96 1.83 22.96
C ARG A 201 7.77 2.76 23.21
N THR A 202 7.08 3.20 22.15
CA THR A 202 6.06 4.23 22.23
C THR A 202 4.63 3.71 22.26
N GLY A 203 4.39 2.47 21.82
CA GLY A 203 3.03 1.93 21.64
C GLY A 203 2.23 2.60 20.50
N CYS A 204 2.88 3.43 19.68
CA CYS A 204 2.27 4.19 18.59
C CYS A 204 2.78 3.73 17.23
N PRO A 205 1.98 3.81 16.16
CA PRO A 205 2.46 3.56 14.80
C PRO A 205 3.51 4.60 14.40
N VAL A 206 4.34 4.26 13.42
CA VAL A 206 5.41 5.13 12.92
C VAL A 206 5.08 5.69 11.56
N VAL A 207 5.36 6.98 11.35
CA VAL A 207 5.41 7.64 10.04
C VAL A 207 6.85 8.02 9.71
N LEU A 208 7.27 7.74 8.47
CA LEU A 208 8.59 8.13 7.97
C LEU A 208 8.53 9.55 7.41
N GLU A 209 9.41 10.45 7.88
CA GLU A 209 9.48 11.82 7.37
C GLU A 209 10.81 12.06 6.66
N PHE A 210 10.73 12.15 5.33
CA PHE A 210 11.90 12.33 4.48
C PHE A 210 12.26 13.81 4.36
N ALA A 211 13.51 14.12 4.69
CA ALA A 211 14.07 15.46 4.67
C ALA A 211 15.54 15.45 4.21
N GLY A 212 16.20 16.57 4.32
CA GLY A 212 17.60 16.73 3.94
C GLY A 212 17.79 17.34 2.56
N PRO A 213 19.04 17.72 2.22
CA PRO A 213 19.34 18.46 1.00
C PRO A 213 18.97 17.67 -0.27
N SER A 214 19.13 16.35 -0.27
CA SER A 214 18.84 15.53 -1.44
C SER A 214 17.37 15.26 -1.65
N ALA A 215 16.53 15.35 -0.61
CA ALA A 215 15.08 15.27 -0.77
C ALA A 215 14.53 16.35 -1.71
N LYS A 216 15.17 17.55 -1.73
CA LYS A 216 14.81 18.66 -2.63
C LYS A 216 15.22 18.42 -4.09
N LEU A 217 16.15 17.50 -4.34
CA LEU A 217 16.61 17.18 -5.70
C LEU A 217 15.69 16.18 -6.40
N LEU A 218 15.03 15.31 -5.62
CA LEU A 218 14.14 14.27 -6.14
C LEU A 218 12.85 14.87 -6.70
N SER A 219 12.40 14.33 -7.83
CA SER A 219 11.05 14.58 -8.36
C SER A 219 9.99 13.95 -7.45
N VAL A 220 8.74 14.41 -7.51
CA VAL A 220 7.64 13.86 -6.72
C VAL A 220 7.44 12.35 -7.01
N ALA A 221 7.64 11.92 -8.25
CA ALA A 221 7.56 10.50 -8.61
C ALA A 221 8.65 9.67 -7.92
N GLU A 222 9.91 10.14 -7.87
CA GLU A 222 10.99 9.48 -7.13
C GLU A 222 10.75 9.48 -5.62
N ARG A 223 10.20 10.58 -5.08
CA ARG A 223 9.75 10.64 -3.67
C ARG A 223 8.65 9.63 -3.38
N ALA A 224 7.72 9.41 -4.30
CA ALA A 224 6.66 8.41 -4.17
C ALA A 224 7.22 6.97 -4.16
N VAL A 225 8.26 6.70 -4.97
CA VAL A 225 8.99 5.42 -4.90
C VAL A 225 9.60 5.23 -3.51
N LEU A 226 10.28 6.23 -2.95
CA LEU A 226 10.83 6.13 -1.60
C LEU A 226 9.74 6.02 -0.53
N ALA A 227 8.63 6.76 -0.66
CA ALA A 227 7.52 6.69 0.27
C ALA A 227 6.87 5.30 0.32
N SER A 228 6.94 4.54 -0.77
CA SER A 228 6.44 3.16 -0.82
C SER A 228 7.19 2.18 0.10
N VAL A 229 8.33 2.58 0.68
CA VAL A 229 9.04 1.76 1.67
C VAL A 229 8.23 1.63 2.97
N ALA A 230 7.39 2.61 3.31
CA ALA A 230 6.67 2.64 4.58
C ALA A 230 5.93 1.33 4.89
N PRO A 231 5.01 0.84 4.06
CA PRO A 231 4.35 -0.43 4.35
C PRO A 231 5.31 -1.65 4.29
N LEU A 232 6.43 -1.58 3.58
CA LEU A 232 7.41 -2.68 3.52
C LEU A 232 8.13 -2.87 4.86
N VAL A 233 8.36 -1.78 5.59
CA VAL A 233 9.05 -1.77 6.89
C VAL A 233 8.10 -1.66 8.08
N GLY A 234 6.78 -1.78 7.88
CA GLY A 234 5.77 -1.74 8.93
C GLY A 234 5.35 -0.33 9.36
N ALA A 235 5.85 0.73 8.75
CA ALA A 235 5.39 2.09 9.02
C ALA A 235 3.98 2.33 8.45
N CYS A 236 3.18 3.15 9.14
CA CYS A 236 1.81 3.45 8.73
C CYS A 236 1.73 4.39 7.51
N GLY A 237 2.80 5.12 7.21
CA GLY A 237 2.86 6.04 6.09
C GLY A 237 4.23 6.69 5.96
N ALA A 238 4.38 7.52 4.93
CA ALA A 238 5.56 8.32 4.70
C ALA A 238 5.18 9.73 4.25
N LEU A 239 6.06 10.69 4.49
CA LEU A 239 5.87 12.08 4.10
C LEU A 239 7.18 12.65 3.54
N PHE A 240 7.08 13.36 2.44
CA PHE A 240 8.12 14.24 1.94
C PHE A 240 7.74 15.71 2.18
N ILE A 241 8.76 16.54 2.21
CA ILE A 241 8.56 18.00 2.20
C ILE A 241 7.79 18.41 0.95
N SER A 242 6.89 19.40 1.10
CA SER A 242 6.25 20.06 -0.04
C SER A 242 6.97 21.38 -0.32
N ASP A 243 7.69 21.39 -1.41
CA ASP A 243 8.59 22.44 -1.86
C ASP A 243 8.29 22.85 -3.32
N GLU A 244 9.22 23.55 -3.94
CA GLU A 244 9.14 23.99 -5.34
C GLU A 244 9.00 22.82 -6.33
N LYS A 245 9.56 21.63 -6.01
CA LYS A 245 9.37 20.42 -6.84
C LYS A 245 7.93 19.92 -6.77
N THR A 246 7.33 19.97 -5.59
CA THR A 246 5.92 19.61 -5.42
C THR A 246 5.01 20.63 -6.11
N GLU A 247 5.34 21.92 -6.03
CA GLU A 247 4.61 22.97 -6.73
C GLU A 247 4.66 22.78 -8.25
N ALA A 248 5.86 22.56 -8.81
CA ALA A 248 6.06 22.29 -10.23
C ALA A 248 5.27 21.05 -10.68
N TYR A 249 5.36 19.95 -9.92
CA TYR A 249 4.60 18.73 -10.22
C TYR A 249 3.09 18.98 -10.27
N LEU A 250 2.55 19.66 -9.26
CA LEU A 250 1.11 19.97 -9.22
C LEU A 250 0.69 20.91 -10.34
N ARG A 251 1.54 21.85 -10.74
CA ARG A 251 1.31 22.71 -11.91
C ARG A 251 1.24 21.89 -13.19
N ASP A 252 2.20 20.98 -13.39
CA ASP A 252 2.28 20.14 -14.58
C ASP A 252 1.08 19.16 -14.64
N GLN A 253 0.52 18.80 -13.47
CA GLN A 253 -0.75 18.07 -13.35
C GLN A 253 -2.01 18.96 -13.41
N ARG A 254 -1.88 20.26 -13.80
CA ARG A 254 -2.97 21.26 -13.81
C ARG A 254 -3.69 21.45 -12.46
N ARG A 255 -2.94 21.26 -11.35
CA ARG A 255 -3.46 21.27 -9.97
C ARG A 255 -2.73 22.25 -9.05
N SER A 256 -2.23 23.36 -9.59
CA SER A 256 -1.44 24.38 -8.85
C SER A 256 -2.13 24.85 -7.56
N LYS A 257 -3.46 24.97 -7.56
CA LYS A 257 -4.25 25.40 -6.40
C LYS A 257 -4.17 24.45 -5.20
N ALA A 258 -3.78 23.19 -5.43
CA ALA A 258 -3.63 22.18 -4.38
C ALA A 258 -2.32 22.35 -3.58
N HIS A 259 -1.34 23.09 -4.12
CA HIS A 259 -0.05 23.27 -3.46
C HIS A 259 -0.20 23.97 -2.10
N ARG A 260 0.49 23.42 -1.11
CA ARG A 260 0.71 24.01 0.23
C ARG A 260 2.12 23.65 0.67
N ALA A 261 2.89 24.63 1.09
CA ALA A 261 4.21 24.37 1.67
C ALA A 261 4.08 23.54 2.96
N LEU A 262 4.83 22.46 3.05
CA LEU A 262 4.89 21.57 4.20
C LEU A 262 6.36 21.21 4.46
N VAL A 263 6.88 21.70 5.57
CA VAL A 263 8.24 21.38 6.06
C VAL A 263 8.16 21.19 7.58
N PRO A 264 9.02 20.36 8.18
CA PRO A 264 9.10 20.27 9.63
C PRO A 264 9.63 21.59 10.21
N ASP A 265 9.31 21.89 11.47
CA ASP A 265 9.94 23.00 12.17
C ASP A 265 11.36 22.64 12.56
N ALA A 266 12.23 23.66 12.69
CA ALA A 266 13.57 23.45 13.23
C ALA A 266 13.48 22.94 14.68
N GLY A 267 14.18 21.84 14.99
CA GLY A 267 14.13 21.21 16.29
C GLY A 267 12.83 20.42 16.58
N ALA A 268 12.03 20.11 15.57
CA ALA A 268 10.86 19.26 15.75
C ALA A 268 11.25 17.89 16.33
N PRO A 269 10.56 17.39 17.36
CA PRO A 269 10.91 16.12 17.99
C PRO A 269 10.61 14.95 17.05
N CYS A 270 11.60 14.09 16.84
CA CYS A 270 11.46 12.79 16.20
C CYS A 270 12.00 11.71 17.10
N GLU A 271 11.49 10.48 16.96
CA GLU A 271 11.88 9.36 17.81
C GLU A 271 13.27 8.83 17.45
N GLU A 272 13.57 8.80 16.14
CA GLU A 272 14.85 8.33 15.58
C GLU A 272 15.19 9.11 14.31
N VAL A 273 16.48 9.15 13.98
CA VAL A 273 17.01 9.75 12.75
C VAL A 273 17.82 8.72 11.98
N VAL A 274 17.38 8.41 10.76
CA VAL A 274 18.08 7.52 9.83
C VAL A 274 18.76 8.37 8.75
N ASN A 275 20.08 8.28 8.64
CA ASN A 275 20.84 9.02 7.63
C ASN A 275 21.18 8.11 6.45
N ILE A 276 21.00 8.60 5.23
CA ILE A 276 21.41 7.92 4.01
C ILE A 276 22.13 8.90 3.08
N ASP A 277 23.35 8.54 2.68
CA ASP A 277 24.08 9.24 1.64
C ASP A 277 23.85 8.55 0.29
N LEU A 278 23.10 9.18 -0.58
CA LEU A 278 22.76 8.65 -1.92
C LEU A 278 24.00 8.44 -2.80
N ALA A 279 25.13 9.12 -2.49
CA ALA A 279 26.38 8.93 -3.21
C ALA A 279 27.07 7.60 -2.88
N THR A 280 26.69 6.95 -1.81
CA THR A 280 27.24 5.63 -1.41
C THR A 280 26.41 4.45 -1.86
N VAL A 281 25.19 4.70 -2.37
CA VAL A 281 24.28 3.64 -2.81
C VAL A 281 24.77 3.03 -4.11
N ASP A 282 24.80 1.71 -4.15
CA ASP A 282 25.08 0.90 -5.35
C ASP A 282 23.79 0.34 -5.96
N PRO A 283 23.82 -0.21 -7.19
CA PRO A 283 22.72 -1.01 -7.70
C PRO A 283 22.42 -2.19 -6.80
N LEU A 284 21.18 -2.27 -6.31
CA LEU A 284 20.72 -3.25 -5.34
C LEU A 284 19.56 -4.09 -5.90
N VAL A 285 19.35 -5.22 -5.28
CA VAL A 285 18.26 -6.14 -5.59
C VAL A 285 17.61 -6.65 -4.32
N LEU A 286 16.30 -6.67 -4.29
CA LEU A 286 15.53 -7.40 -3.28
C LEU A 286 15.31 -8.82 -3.81
N ASP A 287 15.79 -9.81 -3.06
CA ASP A 287 15.70 -11.21 -3.44
C ASP A 287 14.36 -11.86 -3.03
N PRO A 288 14.03 -13.08 -3.50
CA PRO A 288 12.77 -13.75 -3.20
C PRO A 288 12.50 -14.05 -1.72
N VAL A 289 13.51 -13.99 -0.88
CA VAL A 289 13.36 -14.17 0.58
C VAL A 289 13.26 -12.85 1.35
N GLY A 290 13.22 -11.72 0.63
CA GLY A 290 13.11 -10.39 1.22
C GLY A 290 14.44 -9.78 1.67
N ALA A 291 15.58 -10.40 1.34
CA ALA A 291 16.90 -9.85 1.64
C ALA A 291 17.38 -8.92 0.52
N VAL A 292 17.96 -7.79 0.91
CA VAL A 292 18.58 -6.87 -0.05
C VAL A 292 20.06 -7.23 -0.22
N ARG A 293 20.46 -7.40 -1.49
CA ARG A 293 21.82 -7.77 -1.88
C ARG A 293 22.38 -6.79 -2.92
N SER A 294 23.70 -6.78 -3.09
CA SER A 294 24.30 -6.16 -4.26
C SER A 294 23.89 -6.92 -5.52
N VAL A 295 23.63 -6.21 -6.61
CA VAL A 295 23.38 -6.84 -7.92
C VAL A 295 24.53 -7.79 -8.31
N ARG A 296 25.77 -7.50 -7.88
CA ARG A 296 26.94 -8.35 -8.14
C ARG A 296 26.87 -9.72 -7.48
N ASP A 297 26.24 -9.81 -6.31
CA ASP A 297 26.13 -11.07 -5.54
C ASP A 297 25.19 -12.08 -6.22
N VAL A 298 24.31 -11.60 -7.08
CA VAL A 298 23.33 -12.42 -7.82
C VAL A 298 23.55 -12.39 -9.33
N ALA A 299 24.64 -11.77 -9.79
CA ALA A 299 24.97 -11.68 -11.20
C ALA A 299 25.13 -13.05 -11.85
N GLY A 300 24.77 -13.15 -13.14
CA GLY A 300 24.84 -14.39 -13.91
C GLY A 300 23.65 -15.34 -13.73
N LYS A 301 22.72 -15.06 -12.81
CA LYS A 301 21.50 -15.88 -12.69
C LYS A 301 20.67 -15.78 -13.97
N PRO A 302 20.27 -16.93 -14.57
CA PRO A 302 19.46 -16.94 -15.78
C PRO A 302 18.06 -16.39 -15.48
N VAL A 303 17.54 -15.58 -16.40
CA VAL A 303 16.24 -14.93 -16.28
C VAL A 303 15.32 -15.41 -17.40
N ALA A 304 14.13 -15.85 -17.05
CA ALA A 304 13.12 -16.28 -17.99
C ALA A 304 11.96 -15.28 -18.13
N GLN A 305 11.75 -14.43 -17.15
CA GLN A 305 10.69 -13.42 -17.17
C GLN A 305 11.18 -12.08 -16.62
N VAL A 306 10.83 -11.01 -17.32
CA VAL A 306 11.09 -9.64 -16.89
C VAL A 306 9.80 -8.83 -16.95
N ILE A 307 9.49 -8.08 -15.88
CA ILE A 307 8.32 -7.18 -15.85
C ILE A 307 8.75 -5.76 -15.49
N LEU A 308 8.59 -4.86 -16.44
CA LEU A 308 8.77 -3.42 -16.23
C LEU A 308 7.41 -2.79 -15.92
N GLY A 309 7.24 -2.26 -14.73
CA GLY A 309 5.97 -1.71 -14.29
C GLY A 309 5.27 -2.59 -13.27
N GLY A 310 3.94 -2.63 -13.34
CA GLY A 310 3.07 -3.45 -12.49
C GLY A 310 2.38 -2.67 -11.39
N ASP A 311 3.04 -1.69 -10.77
CA ASP A 311 2.45 -0.84 -9.74
C ASP A 311 2.95 0.62 -9.80
N ALA A 312 2.53 1.44 -8.83
CA ALA A 312 2.87 2.86 -8.73
C ALA A 312 4.36 3.15 -8.49
N THR A 313 5.16 2.15 -8.18
CA THR A 313 6.59 2.31 -7.91
C THR A 313 7.45 2.29 -9.18
N ALA A 314 6.84 2.01 -10.34
CA ALA A 314 7.44 2.19 -11.64
C ALA A 314 6.98 3.51 -12.27
N THR A 315 7.88 4.46 -12.36
CA THR A 315 7.59 5.83 -12.82
C THR A 315 7.76 5.96 -14.34
N ALA A 316 7.23 7.03 -14.94
CA ALA A 316 7.48 7.35 -16.34
C ALA A 316 8.99 7.41 -16.65
N ARG A 317 9.81 7.90 -15.71
CA ARG A 317 11.27 7.92 -15.83
C ARG A 317 11.84 6.52 -16.04
N ASP A 318 11.34 5.53 -15.32
CA ASP A 318 11.86 4.16 -15.36
C ASP A 318 11.59 3.50 -16.72
N PHE A 319 10.41 3.70 -17.26
CA PHE A 319 10.07 3.22 -18.63
C PHE A 319 10.92 3.93 -19.69
N LEU A 320 11.08 5.25 -19.60
CA LEU A 320 11.89 6.02 -20.56
C LEU A 320 13.37 5.64 -20.47
N ALA A 321 13.89 5.38 -19.27
CA ALA A 321 15.25 4.91 -19.05
C ALA A 321 15.46 3.52 -19.69
N ALA A 322 14.55 2.58 -19.42
CA ALA A 322 14.61 1.24 -20.00
C ALA A 322 14.51 1.29 -21.53
N ALA A 323 13.58 2.05 -22.09
CA ALA A 323 13.45 2.23 -23.55
C ALA A 323 14.74 2.74 -24.19
N THR A 324 15.38 3.73 -23.55
CA THR A 324 16.63 4.32 -24.05
C THR A 324 17.80 3.34 -23.97
N LEU A 325 17.94 2.60 -22.86
CA LEU A 325 19.01 1.60 -22.68
C LEU A 325 18.83 0.39 -23.60
N LEU A 326 17.60 0.05 -23.92
CA LEU A 326 17.24 -1.09 -24.77
C LEU A 326 17.13 -0.74 -26.26
N LYS A 327 17.32 0.51 -26.63
CA LYS A 327 17.25 0.93 -28.03
C LYS A 327 18.16 0.07 -28.89
N SER A 328 17.60 -0.48 -29.97
CA SER A 328 18.28 -1.42 -30.90
C SER A 328 18.70 -2.76 -30.28
N LYS A 329 18.24 -3.09 -29.07
CA LYS A 329 18.41 -4.42 -28.48
C LYS A 329 17.21 -5.31 -28.82
N LYS A 330 17.42 -6.61 -28.73
CA LYS A 330 16.37 -7.63 -28.88
C LYS A 330 16.44 -8.58 -27.70
N ILE A 331 15.29 -9.05 -27.24
CA ILE A 331 15.23 -10.06 -26.18
C ILE A 331 15.83 -11.38 -26.64
N GLY A 332 16.38 -12.15 -25.71
CA GLY A 332 16.75 -13.54 -25.97
C GLY A 332 15.52 -14.43 -26.25
N PRO A 333 15.69 -15.53 -27.01
CA PRO A 333 14.56 -16.34 -27.49
C PRO A 333 13.73 -17.02 -26.40
N ARG A 334 14.26 -17.11 -25.19
CA ARG A 334 13.59 -17.73 -24.03
C ARG A 334 13.18 -16.73 -22.96
N LEU A 335 13.36 -15.43 -23.22
CA LEU A 335 13.02 -14.37 -22.27
C LEU A 335 11.62 -13.85 -22.56
N ASP A 336 10.77 -13.84 -21.55
CA ASP A 336 9.47 -13.17 -21.57
C ASP A 336 9.63 -11.75 -21.02
N PHE A 337 9.49 -10.73 -21.87
CA PHE A 337 9.57 -9.33 -21.46
C PHE A 337 8.20 -8.68 -21.51
N LEU A 338 7.70 -8.29 -20.34
CA LEU A 338 6.40 -7.68 -20.15
C LEU A 338 6.56 -6.22 -19.72
N ILE A 339 5.73 -5.33 -20.26
CA ILE A 339 5.64 -3.93 -19.85
C ILE A 339 4.22 -3.65 -19.37
N ALA A 340 4.10 -3.18 -18.14
CA ALA A 340 2.84 -2.97 -17.44
C ALA A 340 2.77 -1.54 -16.87
N PRO A 341 2.48 -0.50 -17.69
CA PRO A 341 2.36 0.87 -17.21
C PRO A 341 1.30 0.99 -16.12
N PRO A 342 1.60 1.62 -14.97
CA PRO A 342 0.67 1.65 -13.84
C PRO A 342 -0.49 2.63 -14.02
N SER A 343 -0.40 3.56 -14.97
CA SER A 343 -1.50 4.49 -15.26
C SER A 343 -1.62 4.80 -16.75
N ARG A 344 -2.83 5.21 -17.14
CA ARG A 344 -3.10 5.70 -18.49
C ARG A 344 -2.22 6.91 -18.86
N GLN A 345 -1.95 7.81 -17.90
CA GLN A 345 -1.04 8.94 -18.11
C GLN A 345 0.34 8.47 -18.52
N ILE A 346 0.92 7.50 -17.82
CA ILE A 346 2.22 6.94 -18.17
C ILE A 346 2.18 6.28 -19.56
N LEU A 347 1.15 5.48 -19.84
CA LEU A 347 0.99 4.85 -21.16
C LEU A 347 0.94 5.89 -22.29
N GLU A 348 0.22 6.98 -22.11
CA GLU A 348 0.17 8.07 -23.08
C GLU A 348 1.50 8.81 -23.24
N ILE A 349 2.25 9.00 -22.15
CA ILE A 349 3.61 9.55 -22.19
C ILE A 349 4.51 8.66 -23.06
N LEU A 350 4.46 7.34 -22.82
CA LEU A 350 5.27 6.38 -23.58
C LEU A 350 4.90 6.38 -25.08
N ALA A 351 3.63 6.47 -25.40
CA ALA A 351 3.17 6.58 -26.79
C ALA A 351 3.64 7.88 -27.44
N LYS A 352 3.47 9.03 -26.78
CA LYS A 352 3.86 10.36 -27.31
C LYS A 352 5.37 10.53 -27.48
N THR A 353 6.17 9.90 -26.63
CA THR A 353 7.64 9.98 -26.69
C THR A 353 8.27 8.94 -27.63
N GLY A 354 7.50 8.01 -28.15
CA GLY A 354 8.01 6.89 -28.96
C GLY A 354 8.65 5.76 -28.12
N ALA A 355 8.73 5.91 -26.79
CA ALA A 355 9.32 4.91 -25.92
C ALA A 355 8.54 3.57 -25.94
N LEU A 356 7.22 3.62 -26.10
CA LEU A 356 6.41 2.42 -26.28
C LEU A 356 6.84 1.64 -27.51
N THR A 357 7.05 2.33 -28.63
CA THR A 357 7.53 1.73 -29.89
C THR A 357 8.91 1.09 -29.72
N ASP A 358 9.84 1.79 -29.05
CA ASP A 358 11.19 1.27 -28.79
C ASP A 358 11.14 0.00 -27.93
N LEU A 359 10.32 -0.04 -26.88
CA LEU A 359 10.13 -1.21 -26.02
C LEU A 359 9.49 -2.39 -26.79
N LEU A 360 8.42 -2.14 -27.55
CA LEU A 360 7.79 -3.17 -28.37
C LEU A 360 8.76 -3.72 -29.44
N ALA A 361 9.56 -2.84 -30.04
CA ALA A 361 10.60 -3.26 -31.00
C ALA A 361 11.69 -4.14 -30.37
N THR A 362 11.91 -4.05 -29.07
CA THR A 362 12.80 -4.94 -28.33
C THR A 362 12.23 -6.36 -28.24
N GLY A 363 10.91 -6.51 -28.35
CA GLY A 363 10.16 -7.76 -28.19
C GLY A 363 9.30 -7.78 -26.93
N ALA A 364 9.11 -6.63 -26.28
CA ALA A 364 8.22 -6.52 -25.12
C ALA A 364 6.75 -6.71 -25.50
N ARG A 365 5.96 -7.24 -24.55
CA ARG A 365 4.50 -7.31 -24.66
C ARG A 365 3.88 -6.34 -23.67
N LEU A 366 2.93 -5.52 -24.13
CA LEU A 366 2.13 -4.66 -23.28
C LEU A 366 1.09 -5.50 -22.56
N VAL A 367 1.06 -5.39 -21.24
CA VAL A 367 0.18 -6.16 -20.37
C VAL A 367 -0.46 -5.27 -19.31
N GLU A 368 -1.49 -5.79 -18.62
CA GLU A 368 -2.11 -5.10 -17.51
C GLU A 368 -1.17 -4.97 -16.31
N PRO A 369 -1.23 -3.85 -15.58
CA PRO A 369 -0.59 -3.78 -14.26
C PRO A 369 -1.25 -4.76 -13.28
N ASP A 370 -0.57 -5.04 -12.17
CA ASP A 370 -1.06 -5.96 -11.15
C ASP A 370 -2.43 -5.53 -10.60
N ARG A 371 -3.40 -6.44 -10.63
CA ARG A 371 -4.80 -6.13 -10.32
C ARG A 371 -5.07 -5.90 -8.84
N LEU A 372 -4.43 -6.62 -7.95
CA LEU A 372 -4.78 -6.59 -6.52
C LEU A 372 -3.54 -6.52 -5.60
N GLY A 373 -2.33 -6.40 -6.16
CA GLY A 373 -1.13 -6.66 -5.40
C GLY A 373 -1.05 -8.13 -4.97
N THR A 374 -1.82 -9.00 -5.58
CA THR A 374 -1.68 -10.44 -5.52
C THR A 374 -0.85 -10.87 -6.69
N TYR A 375 0.39 -10.92 -6.39
CA TYR A 375 1.41 -11.39 -7.26
C TYR A 375 1.19 -12.87 -7.58
N GLY A 376 1.34 -13.21 -8.82
CA GLY A 376 1.20 -14.57 -9.29
C GLY A 376 -0.12 -14.88 -10.00
N GLU A 377 -1.17 -14.10 -9.81
CA GLU A 377 -2.45 -14.35 -10.51
C GLU A 377 -2.39 -13.99 -11.99
N LEU A 378 -1.73 -12.87 -12.35
CA LEU A 378 -1.63 -12.46 -13.75
C LEU A 378 -0.35 -12.96 -14.43
N TYR A 379 0.77 -12.88 -13.75
CA TYR A 379 2.09 -13.20 -14.30
C TYR A 379 2.90 -14.00 -13.30
N PRO A 380 2.58 -15.29 -13.10
CA PRO A 380 3.30 -16.12 -12.14
C PRO A 380 4.78 -16.22 -12.53
N PRO A 381 5.70 -16.25 -11.55
CA PRO A 381 7.10 -16.53 -11.83
C PRO A 381 7.25 -17.88 -12.53
N PRO A 382 8.19 -17.99 -13.45
CA PRO A 382 8.48 -19.26 -14.11
C PRO A 382 9.05 -20.28 -13.10
N PRO A 383 9.01 -21.58 -13.40
CA PRO A 383 9.75 -22.58 -12.64
C PRO A 383 11.23 -22.22 -12.55
N LEU A 384 11.84 -22.41 -11.37
CA LEU A 384 13.24 -22.00 -11.11
C LEU A 384 14.26 -22.69 -12.03
N GLU A 385 13.93 -23.88 -12.52
CA GLU A 385 14.76 -24.63 -13.47
C GLU A 385 14.87 -23.94 -14.84
N ILE A 386 13.89 -23.11 -15.20
CA ILE A 386 13.87 -22.34 -16.45
C ILE A 386 14.61 -21.00 -16.25
N GLY A 387 14.48 -20.42 -15.08
CA GLY A 387 15.06 -19.13 -14.74
C GLY A 387 14.21 -18.35 -13.73
N VAL A 388 14.71 -17.22 -13.31
CA VAL A 388 14.01 -16.36 -12.34
C VAL A 388 13.17 -15.28 -13.03
N SER A 389 12.24 -14.69 -12.26
CA SER A 389 11.51 -13.47 -12.65
C SER A 389 12.21 -12.24 -12.08
N VAL A 390 12.42 -11.20 -12.89
CA VAL A 390 13.00 -9.91 -12.48
C VAL A 390 12.00 -8.78 -12.75
N ARG A 391 11.81 -7.88 -11.81
CA ARG A 391 10.72 -6.89 -11.84
C ARG A 391 11.12 -5.55 -11.23
N THR A 392 10.40 -4.50 -11.59
CA THR A 392 10.55 -3.17 -11.00
C THR A 392 9.54 -2.87 -9.91
N SER A 393 8.53 -3.69 -9.72
CA SER A 393 7.52 -3.53 -8.67
C SER A 393 7.72 -4.55 -7.55
N ASP A 394 7.37 -4.14 -6.35
CA ASP A 394 7.30 -5.06 -5.21
C ASP A 394 6.00 -5.87 -5.32
N PRO A 395 6.09 -7.16 -5.61
CA PRO A 395 4.93 -8.02 -5.49
C PRO A 395 4.57 -8.18 -4.00
N GLU A 396 3.32 -8.07 -3.68
CA GLU A 396 2.80 -8.36 -2.35
C GLU A 396 2.23 -9.78 -2.26
N PRO A 397 2.77 -10.57 -1.35
CA PRO A 397 4.17 -10.64 -0.95
C PRO A 397 4.97 -11.42 -2.00
N CYS A 398 6.25 -11.11 -2.16
CA CYS A 398 7.15 -12.10 -2.74
C CYS A 398 7.12 -13.33 -1.84
N ALA A 399 6.45 -14.38 -2.27
CA ALA A 399 6.55 -15.63 -1.53
C ALA A 399 7.98 -16.13 -1.60
N PRO A 400 8.58 -16.53 -0.47
CA PRO A 400 9.89 -17.15 -0.48
C PRO A 400 9.93 -18.30 -1.48
N GLY A 401 10.95 -18.33 -2.34
CA GLY A 401 11.09 -19.36 -3.36
C GLY A 401 10.30 -19.16 -4.66
N ALA A 402 9.58 -18.04 -4.80
CA ALA A 402 8.87 -17.71 -6.04
C ALA A 402 9.80 -17.32 -7.21
N GLY A 403 11.11 -17.25 -7.01
CA GLY A 403 12.07 -16.92 -8.07
C GLY A 403 11.98 -15.49 -8.59
N CYS A 404 11.45 -14.56 -7.76
CA CYS A 404 11.27 -13.18 -8.15
C CYS A 404 12.30 -12.25 -7.48
N TYR A 405 12.93 -11.42 -8.28
CA TYR A 405 13.85 -10.37 -7.86
C TYR A 405 13.29 -9.00 -8.20
N VAL A 406 13.36 -8.05 -7.26
CA VAL A 406 12.95 -6.66 -7.51
C VAL A 406 14.18 -5.78 -7.66
N VAL A 407 14.23 -5.04 -8.77
CA VAL A 407 15.41 -4.26 -9.18
C VAL A 407 15.02 -2.89 -9.72
N SER A 408 16.01 -1.99 -9.90
CA SER A 408 15.83 -0.75 -10.65
C SER A 408 15.61 -0.99 -12.14
N ALA A 409 15.04 0.01 -12.82
CA ALA A 409 14.80 -0.08 -14.27
C ALA A 409 16.10 -0.23 -15.07
N GLU A 410 17.20 0.34 -14.60
CA GLU A 410 18.53 0.21 -15.20
C GLU A 410 19.06 -1.23 -15.11
N THR A 411 18.95 -1.85 -13.93
CA THR A 411 19.31 -3.26 -13.72
C THR A 411 18.40 -4.18 -14.52
N LEU A 412 17.11 -3.86 -14.59
CA LEU A 412 16.16 -4.58 -15.42
C LEU A 412 16.52 -4.48 -16.90
N ALA A 413 16.87 -3.31 -17.41
CA ALA A 413 17.28 -3.13 -18.80
C ALA A 413 18.54 -3.96 -19.13
N TYR A 414 19.52 -4.00 -18.21
CA TYR A 414 20.67 -4.89 -18.37
C TYR A 414 20.24 -6.36 -18.49
N THR A 415 19.32 -6.76 -17.60
CA THR A 415 18.79 -8.12 -17.58
C THR A 415 18.10 -8.50 -18.90
N VAL A 416 17.29 -7.58 -19.47
CA VAL A 416 16.64 -7.79 -20.77
C VAL A 416 17.67 -7.97 -21.88
N ALA A 417 18.72 -7.14 -21.88
CA ALA A 417 19.75 -7.17 -22.93
C ALA A 417 20.63 -8.43 -22.90
N HIS A 418 20.75 -9.10 -21.74
CA HIS A 418 21.68 -10.21 -21.54
C HIS A 418 21.02 -11.52 -21.08
N SER A 419 19.70 -11.54 -20.84
CA SER A 419 18.93 -12.68 -20.30
C SER A 419 19.46 -13.22 -18.96
N GLN A 420 20.17 -12.39 -18.21
CA GLN A 420 20.72 -12.71 -16.89
C GLN A 420 20.83 -11.45 -16.03
N ILE A 421 20.73 -11.61 -14.70
CA ILE A 421 20.93 -10.49 -13.78
C ILE A 421 22.38 -10.00 -13.87
N GLY A 422 22.58 -8.68 -13.84
CA GLY A 422 23.93 -8.11 -13.82
C GLY A 422 23.96 -6.61 -13.57
N ASP A 423 25.18 -6.08 -13.44
CA ASP A 423 25.43 -4.69 -13.07
C ASP A 423 25.13 -3.74 -14.25
N PRO A 424 24.16 -2.82 -14.13
CA PRO A 424 23.79 -1.90 -15.21
C PRO A 424 24.93 -0.95 -15.62
N ARG A 425 25.96 -0.77 -14.80
CA ARG A 425 27.13 0.04 -15.12
C ARG A 425 27.92 -0.51 -16.33
N ALA A 426 27.70 -1.75 -16.69
CA ALA A 426 28.26 -2.33 -17.92
C ALA A 426 27.75 -1.66 -19.21
N PHE A 427 26.64 -0.92 -19.19
CA PHE A 427 26.22 -0.08 -20.33
C PHE A 427 27.15 1.10 -20.61
N LYS A 428 28.06 1.46 -19.69
CA LYS A 428 29.07 2.53 -19.80
C LYS A 428 28.51 3.95 -19.92
N ARG A 429 27.35 4.15 -20.52
CA ARG A 429 26.72 5.46 -20.72
C ARG A 429 25.42 5.56 -19.95
N PRO A 430 25.33 6.40 -18.91
CA PRO A 430 24.10 6.62 -18.16
C PRO A 430 23.08 7.36 -19.03
N VAL A 431 21.82 7.06 -18.80
CA VAL A 431 20.71 7.71 -19.52
C VAL A 431 20.30 8.98 -18.82
N ARG A 432 20.11 10.04 -19.62
CA ARG A 432 19.42 11.26 -19.18
C ARG A 432 17.99 11.21 -19.69
N VAL A 433 17.06 10.99 -18.78
CA VAL A 433 15.64 10.96 -19.11
C VAL A 433 15.06 12.35 -19.04
N GLN A 434 14.33 12.75 -20.08
CA GLN A 434 13.53 13.96 -20.10
C GLN A 434 12.06 13.59 -20.07
N ILE A 435 11.38 13.95 -18.98
CA ILE A 435 9.93 13.79 -18.88
C ILE A 435 9.27 14.97 -19.57
N PRO A 436 8.26 14.76 -20.43
CA PRO A 436 7.53 15.84 -21.06
C PRO A 436 6.95 16.80 -20.01
N ARG A 437 7.01 18.11 -20.28
CA ARG A 437 6.44 19.13 -19.40
C ARG A 437 4.91 19.15 -19.46
N GLU A 438 4.34 18.80 -20.61
CA GLU A 438 2.91 18.69 -20.79
C GLU A 438 2.47 17.25 -20.54
N LEU A 439 1.86 17.02 -19.39
CA LEU A 439 1.34 15.73 -19.02
C LEU A 439 -0.10 15.57 -19.51
N PRO A 440 -0.51 14.40 -19.98
CA PRO A 440 -1.91 14.13 -20.29
C PRO A 440 -2.73 14.13 -18.99
N THR A 441 -3.56 15.16 -18.82
CA THR A 441 -4.35 15.34 -17.59
C THR A 441 -5.86 15.27 -17.84
N GLU A 442 -6.30 15.28 -19.09
CA GLU A 442 -7.70 15.12 -19.45
C GLU A 442 -8.07 13.64 -19.38
N ASP A 443 -8.91 13.32 -18.41
CA ASP A 443 -9.23 11.95 -18.13
C ASP A 443 -10.76 11.75 -18.06
N GLN A 444 -11.31 11.21 -19.16
CA GLN A 444 -12.72 10.89 -19.27
C GLN A 444 -13.15 9.71 -18.40
N LEU A 445 -12.19 8.96 -17.85
CA LEU A 445 -12.43 7.85 -16.94
C LEU A 445 -12.54 8.31 -15.48
N VAL A 446 -12.27 9.58 -15.16
CA VAL A 446 -12.51 10.17 -13.83
C VAL A 446 -13.83 10.93 -13.88
N VAL A 447 -14.90 10.31 -13.38
CA VAL A 447 -16.24 10.86 -13.36
C VAL A 447 -16.45 11.64 -12.06
N ARG A 448 -16.57 12.98 -12.17
CA ARG A 448 -16.75 13.89 -11.02
C ARG A 448 -18.11 14.55 -10.97
N GLU A 449 -18.76 14.66 -12.11
CA GLU A 449 -20.04 15.36 -12.25
C GLU A 449 -21.06 14.43 -12.87
N ARG A 450 -22.30 14.59 -12.42
CA ARG A 450 -23.43 13.86 -12.97
C ARG A 450 -23.56 14.19 -14.45
N ARG A 451 -23.43 13.18 -15.31
CA ARG A 451 -23.92 13.27 -16.67
C ARG A 451 -25.40 12.95 -16.61
N ASP A 452 -26.24 13.81 -17.20
CA ASP A 452 -27.69 13.59 -17.29
C ASP A 452 -27.99 12.25 -17.99
N ALA A 453 -28.00 11.18 -17.19
CA ALA A 453 -28.42 9.87 -17.65
C ALA A 453 -29.91 9.70 -17.31
N PRO A 454 -30.76 9.31 -18.28
CA PRO A 454 -32.14 9.02 -18.00
C PRO A 454 -32.25 7.91 -16.94
N GLY A 455 -32.90 8.20 -15.80
CA GLY A 455 -33.18 7.21 -14.77
C GLY A 455 -32.30 7.26 -13.51
N SER A 456 -31.35 8.19 -13.40
CA SER A 456 -30.39 8.30 -12.28
C SER A 456 -30.96 8.77 -10.93
N ASN A 457 -32.26 8.84 -10.75
CA ASN A 457 -32.92 9.26 -9.50
C ASN A 457 -33.32 8.10 -8.58
N LYS A 458 -32.91 6.87 -8.88
CA LYS A 458 -33.21 5.74 -8.00
C LYS A 458 -32.32 5.82 -6.76
N LYS A 459 -32.92 5.58 -5.58
CA LYS A 459 -32.17 5.37 -4.33
C LYS A 459 -31.16 4.25 -4.58
N PRO A 460 -29.91 4.39 -4.06
CA PRO A 460 -28.94 3.30 -4.15
C PRO A 460 -29.56 2.04 -3.56
N PRO A 461 -29.21 0.86 -4.08
CA PRO A 461 -29.75 -0.39 -3.58
C PRO A 461 -29.41 -0.52 -2.09
N MET A 462 -30.44 -0.65 -1.27
CA MET A 462 -30.30 -0.95 0.15
C MET A 462 -29.87 -2.42 0.28
N LEU A 463 -28.57 -2.67 0.16
CA LEU A 463 -28.04 -3.99 0.41
C LEU A 463 -27.96 -4.21 1.91
N PRO A 464 -28.44 -5.34 2.45
CA PRO A 464 -28.19 -5.70 3.83
C PRO A 464 -26.67 -5.82 4.02
N VAL A 465 -26.10 -5.06 4.95
CA VAL A 465 -24.71 -5.18 5.34
C VAL A 465 -24.64 -6.25 6.43
N PRO A 466 -24.30 -7.50 6.11
CA PRO A 466 -24.13 -8.49 7.14
C PRO A 466 -22.95 -8.07 8.05
N PRO A 467 -23.03 -8.31 9.37
CA PRO A 467 -21.89 -8.08 10.23
C PRO A 467 -20.67 -8.85 9.71
N LEU A 468 -19.49 -8.20 9.61
CA LEU A 468 -18.27 -8.87 9.18
C LEU A 468 -17.91 -10.01 10.11
N ALA A 469 -17.92 -9.74 11.41
CA ALA A 469 -17.61 -10.73 12.43
C ALA A 469 -18.61 -10.65 13.58
N ALA A 470 -19.02 -11.81 14.09
CA ALA A 470 -19.71 -11.88 15.36
C ALA A 470 -18.80 -11.45 16.51
N ALA A 471 -19.40 -11.05 17.64
CA ALA A 471 -18.66 -10.74 18.86
C ALA A 471 -17.69 -11.89 19.22
N PHE A 472 -16.43 -11.51 19.50
CA PHE A 472 -15.44 -12.49 19.93
C PHE A 472 -15.67 -12.82 21.42
N LYS A 473 -15.93 -14.10 21.71
CA LYS A 473 -16.19 -14.58 23.07
C LYS A 473 -15.15 -15.58 23.57
N GLY A 474 -14.12 -15.82 22.79
CA GLY A 474 -13.19 -16.94 22.94
C GLY A 474 -13.67 -18.13 22.10
N GLU A 475 -12.77 -18.75 21.38
CA GLU A 475 -13.10 -19.87 20.48
C GLU A 475 -11.86 -20.68 20.12
N THR A 476 -12.09 -21.89 19.64
CA THR A 476 -11.04 -22.71 19.03
C THR A 476 -10.99 -22.43 17.55
N VAL A 477 -9.82 -22.11 17.04
CA VAL A 477 -9.57 -21.72 15.65
C VAL A 477 -8.55 -22.66 15.01
N GLN A 478 -8.67 -22.87 13.70
CA GLN A 478 -7.66 -23.60 12.92
C GLN A 478 -6.53 -22.67 12.53
N VAL A 479 -5.32 -23.21 12.34
CA VAL A 479 -4.15 -22.42 11.94
C VAL A 479 -4.07 -22.33 10.41
N TYR A 480 -3.96 -21.11 9.93
CA TYR A 480 -3.70 -20.77 8.53
C TYR A 480 -2.36 -20.05 8.43
N GLU A 481 -1.48 -20.49 7.53
CA GLU A 481 -0.19 -19.86 7.27
C GLU A 481 -0.25 -19.11 5.94
N PRO A 482 -0.30 -17.76 5.96
CA PRO A 482 -0.21 -16.96 4.74
C PRO A 482 1.11 -17.25 4.02
N GLY A 483 1.09 -17.40 2.71
CA GLY A 483 2.30 -17.66 1.91
C GLY A 483 2.71 -19.13 1.77
N LEU A 484 2.17 -20.09 2.55
CA LEU A 484 2.45 -21.53 2.36
C LEU A 484 1.99 -22.07 1.01
N VAL A 485 1.04 -21.41 0.38
CA VAL A 485 0.54 -21.77 -0.95
C VAL A 485 1.66 -21.82 -1.99
N TYR A 486 2.75 -21.10 -1.74
CA TYR A 486 3.92 -21.03 -2.63
C TYR A 486 5.11 -21.87 -2.17
N ALA A 487 5.11 -22.38 -0.93
CA ALA A 487 6.31 -22.93 -0.30
C ALA A 487 6.45 -24.45 -0.36
N LYS A 488 5.40 -25.21 -0.65
CA LYS A 488 5.51 -26.68 -0.72
C LYS A 488 6.07 -27.13 -2.07
N GLY A 489 7.38 -27.34 -2.12
CA GLY A 489 8.06 -28.10 -3.18
C GLY A 489 8.55 -27.28 -4.38
N GLY A 490 8.76 -25.96 -4.24
CA GLY A 490 9.37 -25.13 -5.32
C GLY A 490 8.50 -25.01 -6.57
N LYS A 491 7.32 -25.60 -6.60
CA LYS A 491 6.30 -25.38 -7.63
C LYS A 491 5.28 -24.38 -7.09
N PRO A 492 4.93 -23.31 -7.82
CA PRO A 492 3.76 -22.54 -7.47
C PRO A 492 2.57 -23.53 -7.49
N ASN A 493 1.98 -23.78 -6.31
CA ASN A 493 0.81 -24.64 -6.20
C ASN A 493 -0.47 -23.95 -6.70
N GLY A 494 -0.37 -23.24 -7.84
CA GLY A 494 -1.48 -22.47 -8.36
C GLY A 494 -1.67 -21.11 -7.65
N PRO A 495 -2.68 -20.35 -8.05
CA PRO A 495 -3.07 -19.12 -7.37
C PRO A 495 -3.40 -19.44 -5.91
N GLU A 496 -3.14 -18.47 -5.02
CA GLU A 496 -3.58 -18.55 -3.63
C GLU A 496 -5.06 -18.98 -3.59
N PRO A 497 -5.42 -20.01 -2.80
CA PRO A 497 -6.77 -20.54 -2.84
C PRO A 497 -7.77 -19.40 -2.63
N ARG A 498 -8.76 -19.33 -3.48
CA ARG A 498 -9.83 -18.34 -3.31
C ARG A 498 -10.41 -18.51 -1.92
N PRO A 499 -10.84 -17.44 -1.23
CA PRO A 499 -11.48 -17.56 0.06
C PRO A 499 -12.65 -18.55 0.08
N SER A 500 -13.30 -18.77 -1.08
CA SER A 500 -14.32 -19.83 -1.26
C SER A 500 -13.75 -21.26 -1.28
N GLU A 501 -12.45 -21.43 -1.49
CA GLU A 501 -11.74 -22.71 -1.51
C GLU A 501 -11.11 -23.03 -0.15
N ILE A 502 -11.02 -22.04 0.74
CA ILE A 502 -10.61 -22.24 2.14
C ILE A 502 -11.82 -22.83 2.87
N ALA A 503 -11.64 -23.98 3.52
CA ALA A 503 -12.71 -24.61 4.29
C ALA A 503 -13.32 -23.61 5.29
N VAL A 504 -14.64 -23.52 5.33
CA VAL A 504 -15.35 -22.60 6.21
C VAL A 504 -15.14 -23.03 7.66
N GLY A 505 -14.41 -22.24 8.43
CA GLY A 505 -14.16 -22.48 9.86
C GLY A 505 -13.61 -21.21 10.49
N PRO A 506 -13.58 -21.09 11.81
CA PRO A 506 -12.85 -20.00 12.42
C PRO A 506 -11.33 -20.23 12.25
N TRP A 507 -10.64 -19.22 11.69
CA TRP A 507 -9.22 -19.29 11.37
C TRP A 507 -8.39 -18.27 12.16
N LEU A 508 -7.15 -18.67 12.48
CA LEU A 508 -6.05 -17.81 12.93
C LEU A 508 -4.98 -17.79 11.85
N ALA A 509 -4.62 -16.60 11.37
CA ALA A 509 -3.50 -16.41 10.46
C ALA A 509 -2.19 -16.31 11.25
N ALA A 510 -1.28 -17.26 11.06
CA ALA A 510 0.04 -17.31 11.71
C ALA A 510 1.09 -16.72 10.78
N CYS A 511 1.37 -15.42 10.93
CA CYS A 511 2.23 -14.65 10.05
C CYS A 511 3.70 -14.70 10.49
N SER A 512 4.60 -15.04 9.56
CA SER A 512 6.05 -15.08 9.79
C SER A 512 6.72 -13.72 9.65
N SER A 513 6.09 -12.78 8.93
CA SER A 513 6.66 -11.48 8.62
C SER A 513 5.60 -10.38 8.67
N ALA A 514 6.05 -9.11 8.78
CA ALA A 514 5.18 -7.94 8.65
C ALA A 514 4.50 -7.87 7.26
N GLY A 515 5.17 -8.37 6.22
CA GLY A 515 4.61 -8.48 4.88
C GLY A 515 3.39 -9.39 4.82
N GLU A 516 3.43 -10.55 5.50
CA GLU A 516 2.28 -11.46 5.60
C GLU A 516 1.13 -10.84 6.39
N VAL A 517 1.42 -10.11 7.49
CA VAL A 517 0.38 -9.35 8.23
C VAL A 517 -0.28 -8.32 7.30
N ARG A 518 0.50 -7.60 6.51
CA ARG A 518 0.00 -6.63 5.54
C ARG A 518 -0.90 -7.28 4.49
N GLN A 519 -0.51 -8.43 3.97
CA GLN A 519 -1.31 -9.22 3.02
C GLN A 519 -2.67 -9.60 3.63
N VAL A 520 -2.65 -10.15 4.84
CA VAL A 520 -3.88 -10.50 5.56
C VAL A 520 -4.74 -9.27 5.81
N ALA A 521 -4.15 -8.16 6.25
CA ALA A 521 -4.86 -6.90 6.48
C ALA A 521 -5.52 -6.36 5.20
N GLY A 522 -4.82 -6.41 4.08
CA GLY A 522 -5.34 -5.97 2.79
C GLY A 522 -6.56 -6.77 2.29
N ARG A 523 -6.76 -7.99 2.81
CA ARG A 523 -7.88 -8.88 2.46
C ARG A 523 -8.79 -9.17 3.64
N SER A 524 -8.57 -8.50 4.76
CA SER A 524 -9.21 -8.85 6.04
C SER A 524 -10.73 -8.86 5.98
N ALA A 525 -11.35 -7.87 5.32
CA ALA A 525 -12.81 -7.84 5.16
C ALA A 525 -13.35 -9.10 4.47
N ARG A 526 -12.68 -9.53 3.39
CA ARG A 526 -13.05 -10.72 2.63
C ARG A 526 -12.78 -12.01 3.40
N LEU A 527 -11.60 -12.11 4.01
CA LEU A 527 -11.22 -13.29 4.81
C LEU A 527 -12.17 -13.50 6.01
N VAL A 528 -12.63 -12.42 6.63
CA VAL A 528 -13.63 -12.50 7.70
C VAL A 528 -14.99 -12.94 7.15
N ALA A 529 -15.45 -12.32 6.07
CA ALA A 529 -16.77 -12.59 5.52
C ALA A 529 -16.92 -14.02 4.96
N LEU A 530 -15.91 -14.50 4.21
CA LEU A 530 -15.98 -15.76 3.48
C LEU A 530 -15.32 -16.92 4.24
N ALA A 531 -14.17 -16.69 4.88
CA ALA A 531 -13.37 -17.71 5.53
C ALA A 531 -13.44 -17.69 7.06
N LYS A 532 -14.19 -16.76 7.67
CA LYS A 532 -14.29 -16.58 9.12
C LYS A 532 -12.93 -16.42 9.82
N LEU A 533 -12.06 -15.57 9.28
CA LEU A 533 -10.82 -15.19 9.96
C LEU A 533 -11.15 -14.48 11.29
N ARG A 534 -10.57 -14.96 12.41
CA ARG A 534 -10.86 -14.47 13.75
C ARG A 534 -9.65 -13.85 14.46
N ALA A 535 -8.46 -14.30 14.11
CA ALA A 535 -7.24 -13.80 14.73
C ALA A 535 -6.07 -13.74 13.74
N VAL A 536 -5.16 -12.83 14.01
CA VAL A 536 -3.84 -12.75 13.37
C VAL A 536 -2.79 -12.81 14.47
N VAL A 537 -1.79 -13.66 14.30
CA VAL A 537 -0.65 -13.76 15.22
C VAL A 537 0.64 -13.55 14.47
N ALA A 538 1.55 -12.75 15.03
CA ALA A 538 2.85 -12.49 14.47
C ALA A 538 3.87 -12.13 15.56
N VAL A 539 5.16 -12.34 15.28
CA VAL A 539 6.26 -11.82 16.11
C VAL A 539 6.36 -10.32 15.94
N ASN A 540 6.26 -9.86 14.70
CA ASN A 540 6.24 -8.44 14.35
C ASN A 540 4.85 -8.06 13.82
N MET A 541 4.07 -7.35 14.64
CA MET A 541 2.74 -6.87 14.32
C MET A 541 2.78 -5.35 14.08
N PRO A 542 2.74 -4.88 12.82
CA PRO A 542 2.77 -3.45 12.54
C PRO A 542 1.56 -2.73 13.13
N LEU A 543 1.79 -1.76 14.02
CA LEU A 543 0.72 -1.06 14.74
C LEU A 543 -0.20 -0.26 13.81
N GLY A 544 0.32 0.21 12.68
CA GLY A 544 -0.47 0.89 11.65
C GLY A 544 -1.60 0.06 11.04
N LEU A 545 -1.53 -1.28 11.14
CA LEU A 545 -2.55 -2.20 10.59
C LEU A 545 -3.54 -2.70 11.65
N VAL A 546 -3.25 -2.52 12.93
CA VAL A 546 -4.07 -3.05 14.03
C VAL A 546 -5.48 -2.47 14.02
N SER A 547 -5.62 -1.16 13.78
CA SER A 547 -6.94 -0.52 13.72
C SER A 547 -7.81 -1.07 12.58
N GLN A 548 -7.21 -1.36 11.42
CA GLN A 548 -7.92 -1.99 10.30
C GLN A 548 -8.41 -3.40 10.66
N LEU A 549 -7.50 -4.23 11.18
CA LEU A 549 -7.81 -5.62 11.56
C LEU A 549 -8.86 -5.67 12.68
N ALA A 550 -8.68 -4.89 13.75
CA ALA A 550 -9.62 -4.83 14.87
C ALA A 550 -11.00 -4.30 14.43
N GLY A 551 -11.04 -3.31 13.54
CA GLY A 551 -12.27 -2.80 12.96
C GLY A 551 -13.02 -3.84 12.10
N HIS A 552 -12.34 -4.87 11.62
CA HIS A 552 -12.94 -6.04 10.96
C HIS A 552 -13.24 -7.19 11.94
N GLY A 553 -13.08 -6.98 13.26
CA GLY A 553 -13.39 -7.97 14.30
C GLY A 553 -12.31 -9.02 14.50
N ILE A 554 -11.07 -8.74 14.07
CA ILE A 554 -9.93 -9.66 14.16
C ILE A 554 -9.11 -9.37 15.40
N VAL A 555 -8.80 -10.41 16.18
CA VAL A 555 -7.90 -10.34 17.34
C VAL A 555 -6.45 -10.28 16.85
N CYS A 556 -5.69 -9.26 17.22
CA CYS A 556 -4.28 -9.10 16.86
C CYS A 556 -3.38 -9.54 18.02
N LEU A 557 -2.63 -10.61 17.85
CA LEU A 557 -1.78 -11.21 18.88
C LEU A 557 -0.30 -11.11 18.53
N LYS A 558 0.50 -10.66 19.48
CA LYS A 558 1.95 -10.71 19.40
C LYS A 558 2.47 -11.90 20.21
N VAL A 559 3.43 -12.62 19.66
CA VAL A 559 4.14 -13.75 20.28
C VAL A 559 5.65 -13.62 20.06
N ASP A 560 6.43 -14.48 20.69
CA ASP A 560 7.83 -14.70 20.34
C ASP A 560 8.00 -15.76 19.23
N ASP A 561 9.21 -15.95 18.76
CA ASP A 561 9.52 -16.92 17.69
C ASP A 561 9.18 -18.35 18.09
N ALA A 562 9.40 -18.72 19.36
CA ALA A 562 9.11 -20.05 19.89
C ALA A 562 7.59 -20.28 19.92
N GLY A 563 6.83 -19.28 20.35
CA GLY A 563 5.37 -19.29 20.36
C GLY A 563 4.77 -19.38 18.95
N LEU A 564 5.30 -18.61 18.00
CA LEU A 564 4.85 -18.68 16.61
C LEU A 564 5.11 -20.07 16.01
N LYS A 565 6.28 -20.66 16.27
CA LYS A 565 6.63 -22.00 15.83
C LYS A 565 5.69 -23.06 16.44
N ALA A 566 5.36 -22.94 17.72
CA ALA A 566 4.42 -23.84 18.41
C ALA A 566 3.00 -23.74 17.82
N ILE A 567 2.55 -22.51 17.51
CA ILE A 567 1.24 -22.27 16.87
C ILE A 567 1.21 -22.93 15.48
N LYS A 568 2.22 -22.71 14.66
CA LYS A 568 2.30 -23.29 13.30
C LYS A 568 2.38 -24.81 13.29
N ALA A 569 2.97 -25.41 14.32
CA ALA A 569 3.00 -26.86 14.48
C ALA A 569 1.68 -27.45 14.97
N SER A 570 0.74 -26.63 15.42
CA SER A 570 -0.56 -27.04 15.94
C SER A 570 -1.63 -27.01 14.85
N LYS A 571 -2.57 -27.95 14.89
CA LYS A 571 -3.74 -27.95 14.03
C LYS A 571 -4.78 -26.92 14.49
N ASP A 572 -4.97 -26.84 15.80
CA ASP A 572 -5.97 -26.01 16.44
C ASP A 572 -5.36 -25.16 17.55
N VAL A 573 -5.89 -23.96 17.71
CA VAL A 573 -5.52 -23.02 18.78
C VAL A 573 -6.76 -22.56 19.52
N GLN A 574 -6.74 -22.68 20.84
CA GLN A 574 -7.81 -22.15 21.70
C GLN A 574 -7.43 -20.76 22.18
N ILE A 575 -8.23 -19.78 21.77
CA ILE A 575 -8.07 -18.36 22.17
C ILE A 575 -9.10 -18.06 23.25
N PRO A 576 -8.69 -17.58 24.44
CA PRO A 576 -9.60 -17.30 25.54
C PRO A 576 -10.47 -16.06 25.26
N ALA A 577 -11.49 -15.87 26.10
CA ALA A 577 -12.37 -14.71 26.02
C ALA A 577 -11.60 -13.38 26.18
N PRO A 578 -12.12 -12.24 25.66
CA PRO A 578 -11.47 -10.93 25.69
C PRO A 578 -10.99 -10.48 27.07
N ALA A 579 -11.76 -10.78 28.11
CA ALA A 579 -11.40 -10.42 29.50
C ALA A 579 -10.10 -11.09 29.96
N VAL A 580 -9.92 -12.38 29.60
CA VAL A 580 -8.71 -13.15 29.92
C VAL A 580 -7.55 -12.75 28.98
N LEU A 581 -7.85 -12.59 27.70
CA LEU A 581 -6.86 -12.23 26.69
C LEU A 581 -6.26 -10.84 26.90
N GLY A 582 -7.04 -9.91 27.47
CA GLY A 582 -6.60 -8.55 27.79
C GLY A 582 -5.83 -8.41 29.10
N ALA A 583 -5.72 -9.46 29.90
CA ALA A 583 -5.02 -9.45 31.18
C ALA A 583 -3.50 -9.59 30.99
N PRO A 584 -2.67 -9.07 31.91
CA PRO A 584 -1.24 -9.31 31.94
C PRO A 584 -0.93 -10.83 32.02
N GLY A 585 0.04 -11.30 31.23
CA GLY A 585 0.41 -12.72 31.19
C GLY A 585 -0.59 -13.63 30.49
N ALA A 586 -1.45 -13.08 29.64
CA ALA A 586 -2.39 -13.84 28.82
C ALA A 586 -1.67 -14.88 27.97
N SER A 587 -2.34 -15.99 27.71
CA SER A 587 -1.82 -17.07 26.89
C SER A 587 -2.94 -17.74 26.09
N ILE A 588 -2.58 -18.32 24.96
CA ILE A 588 -3.42 -19.18 24.14
C ILE A 588 -2.93 -20.63 24.26
N LEU A 589 -3.77 -21.58 23.90
CA LEU A 589 -3.41 -22.99 23.92
C LEU A 589 -3.28 -23.51 22.49
N ALA A 590 -2.06 -23.79 22.04
CA ALA A 590 -1.77 -24.39 20.74
C ALA A 590 -1.62 -25.90 20.90
N GLY A 591 -2.67 -26.67 20.58
CA GLY A 591 -2.76 -28.08 20.92
C GLY A 591 -2.65 -28.29 22.45
N LYS A 592 -1.52 -28.83 22.91
CA LYS A 592 -1.21 -29.01 24.36
C LYS A 592 -0.24 -27.96 24.91
N THR A 593 0.27 -27.08 24.09
CA THR A 593 1.30 -26.11 24.45
C THR A 593 0.67 -24.77 24.80
N LYS A 594 0.97 -24.26 26.01
CA LYS A 594 0.56 -22.92 26.44
C LYS A 594 1.54 -21.90 25.87
N VAL A 595 1.05 -20.98 25.04
CA VAL A 595 1.84 -19.97 24.36
C VAL A 595 1.50 -18.59 24.96
N PRO A 596 2.47 -17.88 25.56
CA PRO A 596 2.27 -16.51 26.02
C PRO A 596 1.96 -15.58 24.85
N VAL A 597 0.98 -14.69 25.02
CA VAL A 597 0.59 -13.74 23.99
C VAL A 597 0.34 -12.36 24.57
N THR A 598 0.50 -11.34 23.72
CA THR A 598 0.06 -9.98 24.02
C THR A 598 -0.99 -9.56 23.00
N TRP A 599 -2.18 -9.19 23.46
CA TRP A 599 -3.21 -8.63 22.60
C TRP A 599 -2.87 -7.18 22.27
N ILE A 600 -2.45 -6.96 21.03
CA ILE A 600 -2.08 -5.64 20.51
C ILE A 600 -3.36 -4.93 20.05
N ALA A 601 -4.01 -4.21 20.96
CA ALA A 601 -5.17 -3.39 20.65
C ALA A 601 -5.38 -2.36 21.74
N GLN A 602 -5.84 -1.17 21.38
CA GLN A 602 -6.28 -0.13 22.30
C GLN A 602 -7.65 -0.46 22.90
N PRO A 603 -8.07 0.14 24.02
CA PRO A 603 -9.37 -0.14 24.63
C PRO A 603 -10.55 -0.03 23.66
N ALA A 604 -10.56 0.99 22.80
CA ALA A 604 -11.60 1.16 21.78
C ALA A 604 -11.60 0.03 20.74
N GLU A 605 -10.42 -0.39 20.29
CA GLU A 605 -10.24 -1.49 19.33
C GLU A 605 -10.63 -2.85 19.94
N ARG A 606 -10.30 -3.06 21.22
CA ARG A 606 -10.76 -4.25 21.98
C ARG A 606 -12.27 -4.28 22.08
N ALA A 607 -12.92 -3.13 22.28
CA ALA A 607 -14.36 -3.02 22.28
C ALA A 607 -14.98 -3.43 20.95
N TRP A 608 -14.41 -2.99 19.81
CA TRP A 608 -14.89 -3.41 18.47
C TRP A 608 -14.84 -4.92 18.27
N VAL A 609 -13.75 -5.57 18.67
CA VAL A 609 -13.60 -7.02 18.58
C VAL A 609 -14.57 -7.74 19.52
N SER A 610 -14.71 -7.26 20.76
CA SER A 610 -15.55 -7.89 21.80
C SER A 610 -17.05 -7.78 21.54
N GLN A 611 -17.48 -6.67 20.92
CA GLN A 611 -18.88 -6.40 20.60
C GLN A 611 -19.30 -6.96 19.24
N GLY A 612 -18.32 -7.31 18.41
CA GLY A 612 -18.50 -7.66 17.01
C GLY A 612 -18.64 -6.40 16.13
N THR A 613 -18.49 -6.61 14.83
CA THR A 613 -18.76 -5.56 13.85
C THR A 613 -20.28 -5.46 13.66
N GLN A 614 -20.94 -4.73 14.54
CA GLN A 614 -22.38 -4.46 14.40
C GLN A 614 -22.61 -3.64 13.14
N ALA A 615 -23.72 -3.92 12.47
CA ALA A 615 -24.23 -3.00 11.46
C ALA A 615 -24.33 -1.60 12.12
N PRO A 616 -23.84 -0.54 11.45
CA PRO A 616 -23.86 0.79 12.01
C PRO A 616 -25.29 1.16 12.38
N THR A 617 -25.53 1.49 13.65
CA THR A 617 -26.82 1.98 14.10
C THR A 617 -26.96 3.39 13.51
N PRO A 618 -28.00 3.68 12.73
CA PRO A 618 -28.23 5.02 12.23
C PRO A 618 -28.32 5.99 13.40
N PRO A 619 -27.77 7.21 13.27
CA PRO A 619 -27.88 8.21 14.32
C PRO A 619 -29.36 8.41 14.65
N ALA A 620 -29.70 8.38 15.94
CA ALA A 620 -31.07 8.63 16.39
C ALA A 620 -31.58 9.90 15.72
N ALA A 621 -32.68 9.80 15.00
CA ALA A 621 -33.28 10.96 14.38
C ALA A 621 -33.48 12.02 15.47
N LYS A 622 -32.81 13.16 15.37
CA LYS A 622 -33.11 14.31 16.21
C LYS A 622 -34.55 14.66 15.96
N ARG A 623 -35.41 14.38 16.95
CA ARG A 623 -36.80 14.82 16.96
C ARG A 623 -36.86 16.35 17.04
#